data_308de9fe08db03358c069bf764ecde46
#
_entry.id   308de9fe08db03358c069bf764ecde46
#
_cell.length_a   1.000
_cell.length_b   1.000
_cell.length_c   1.000
_cell.angle_alpha   90.00
_cell.angle_beta   90.00
_cell.angle_gamma   90.00
#
_symmetry.space_group_name_H-M   'P 1'
#
loop_
_entity.id
_entity.type
_entity.pdbx_description
1 polymer ?
#
loop_
_entity_poly.entity_id
_entity_poly.type
_entity_poly.pdbx_seq_one_letter_code
_entity_poly.pdbx_strand_id
1 'polypeptide(L)'
;MKEFVEYIVKNLVDNPDKVRITEVGGTHTLIIELAVDKTDIGKIIGKKGKTINAIRTLLMSVASRNGIRVSLEIIEEPKTAEV
;
A
#
# COMPACT_ATOMS: atom_id res chain seq x y z
N MET A 1 2.40 -10.40 4.00
CA MET A 1 2.25 -9.43 2.92
C MET A 1 2.65 -8.03 3.27
N LYS A 2 2.50 -7.67 4.52
CA LYS A 2 2.87 -6.34 4.93
C LYS A 2 4.33 -6.02 4.64
N GLU A 3 5.22 -6.96 4.94
CA GLU A 3 6.65 -6.71 4.73
C GLU A 3 7.00 -6.55 3.26
N PHE A 4 6.29 -7.26 2.40
CA PHE A 4 6.51 -7.16 0.96
C PHE A 4 6.14 -5.76 0.47
N VAL A 5 4.98 -5.27 0.88
CA VAL A 5 4.54 -3.94 0.50
C VAL A 5 5.46 -2.88 1.08
N GLU A 6 5.83 -3.06 2.33
CA GLU A 6 6.70 -2.10 3.00
C GLU A 6 8.04 -1.97 2.28
N TYR A 7 8.62 -3.10 1.92
CA TYR A 7 9.89 -3.08 1.22
C TYR A 7 9.80 -2.32 -0.09
N ILE A 8 8.77 -2.61 -0.88
CA ILE A 8 8.61 -1.95 -2.17
C ILE A 8 8.40 -0.46 -1.99
N VAL A 9 7.48 -0.10 -1.11
CA VAL A 9 7.10 1.30 -0.93
C VAL A 9 8.25 2.13 -0.40
N LYS A 10 8.97 1.60 0.58
CA LYS A 10 10.09 2.34 1.16
C LYS A 10 11.21 2.58 0.17
N ASN A 11 11.29 1.77 -0.86
CA ASN A 11 12.29 1.97 -1.90
C ASN A 11 11.83 2.91 -3.00
N LEU A 12 10.56 3.30 -2.99
CA LEU A 12 10.02 4.21 -3.99
C LEU A 12 9.92 5.64 -3.51
N VAL A 13 9.75 5.82 -2.21
CA VAL A 13 9.45 7.15 -1.66
C VAL A 13 10.70 7.86 -1.18
N ASP A 14 10.59 9.17 -1.05
CA ASP A 14 11.67 9.99 -0.49
C ASP A 14 11.62 10.03 1.04
N ASN A 15 10.47 9.72 1.62
CA ASN A 15 10.27 9.81 3.06
C ASN A 15 9.85 8.46 3.61
N PRO A 16 10.76 7.47 3.64
CA PRO A 16 10.39 6.13 4.09
C PRO A 16 9.96 6.08 5.55
N ASP A 17 10.39 7.02 6.35
CA ASP A 17 9.99 7.08 7.75
C ASP A 17 8.52 7.47 7.92
N LYS A 18 7.88 7.96 6.86
CA LYS A 18 6.46 8.31 6.90
C LYS A 18 5.55 7.22 6.39
N VAL A 19 6.12 6.11 5.95
CA VAL A 19 5.32 5.00 5.43
C VAL A 19 4.62 4.28 6.58
N ARG A 20 3.32 4.09 6.44
CA ARG A 20 2.54 3.34 7.41
C ARG A 20 1.68 2.35 6.67
N ILE A 21 1.67 1.12 7.16
CA ILE A 21 0.92 0.05 6.53
C ILE A 21 0.09 -0.62 7.59
N THR A 22 -1.21 -0.73 7.32
CA THR A 22 -2.14 -1.38 8.22
C THR A 22 -2.81 -2.52 7.47
N GLU A 23 -2.86 -3.68 8.12
CA GLU A 23 -3.56 -4.82 7.56
C GLU A 23 -4.86 -5.02 8.29
N VAL A 24 -5.95 -5.12 7.51
CA VAL A 24 -7.25 -5.44 8.05
C VAL A 24 -7.68 -6.72 7.38
N GLY A 25 -7.79 -7.79 8.15
CA GLY A 25 -8.02 -9.10 7.56
C GLY A 25 -9.24 -9.80 8.09
N GLY A 26 -9.86 -10.59 7.22
CA GLY A 26 -10.86 -11.56 7.59
C GLY A 26 -10.28 -12.95 7.34
N THR A 27 -11.16 -13.92 7.24
CA THR A 27 -10.73 -15.30 7.06
C THR A 27 -10.05 -15.52 5.73
N HIS A 28 -10.60 -14.94 4.65
CA HIS A 28 -10.09 -15.18 3.32
C HIS A 28 -9.81 -13.86 2.57
N THR A 29 -9.88 -12.74 3.27
CA THR A 29 -9.65 -11.44 2.64
C THR A 29 -8.68 -10.65 3.47
N LEU A 30 -7.93 -9.80 2.79
CA LEU A 30 -6.95 -8.93 3.44
C LEU A 30 -6.98 -7.58 2.75
N ILE A 31 -7.16 -6.53 3.52
CA ILE A 31 -7.09 -5.18 3.02
C ILE A 31 -5.81 -4.56 3.56
N ILE A 32 -4.98 -4.08 2.66
CA ILE A 32 -3.75 -3.41 3.06
C ILE A 32 -3.96 -1.93 2.82
N GLU A 33 -3.87 -1.16 3.90
CA GLU A 33 -4.02 0.28 3.84
C GLU A 33 -2.65 0.90 3.93
N LEU A 34 -2.31 1.69 2.93
CA LEU A 34 -1.00 2.29 2.80
C LEU A 34 -1.10 3.79 2.91
N ALA A 35 -0.35 4.36 3.83
CA ALA A 35 -0.22 5.81 3.95
C ALA A 35 1.24 6.18 3.76
N VAL A 36 1.47 7.23 3.00
CA VAL A 36 2.81 7.76 2.78
C VAL A 36 2.75 9.28 2.93
N ASP A 37 3.93 9.89 2.93
CA ASP A 37 3.98 11.35 2.94
C ASP A 37 3.22 11.86 1.72
N LYS A 38 2.50 12.94 1.92
CA LYS A 38 1.69 13.54 0.88
C LYS A 38 2.49 13.79 -0.40
N THR A 39 3.74 14.21 -0.24
CA THR A 39 4.60 14.50 -1.38
C THR A 39 5.02 13.24 -2.12
N ASP A 40 4.85 12.07 -1.52
CA ASP A 40 5.26 10.81 -2.13
C ASP A 40 4.13 10.04 -2.80
N ILE A 41 2.91 10.52 -2.68
CA ILE A 41 1.75 9.80 -3.22
C ILE A 41 1.90 9.57 -4.72
N GLY A 42 2.36 10.58 -5.44
CA GLY A 42 2.55 10.46 -6.88
C GLY A 42 3.56 9.40 -7.26
N LYS A 43 4.57 9.18 -6.42
CA LYS A 43 5.58 8.16 -6.69
C LYS A 43 5.02 6.76 -6.54
N ILE A 44 4.05 6.60 -5.65
CA ILE A 44 3.42 5.31 -5.45
C ILE A 44 2.43 5.01 -6.56
N ILE A 45 1.68 6.01 -6.99
CA ILE A 45 0.69 5.84 -8.05
C ILE A 45 1.38 5.63 -9.39
N GLY A 46 2.37 6.46 -9.67
CA GLY A 46 3.08 6.41 -10.93
C GLY A 46 2.28 6.98 -12.08
N LYS A 47 2.90 7.06 -13.24
CA LYS A 47 2.26 7.60 -14.44
C LYS A 47 1.05 6.75 -14.78
N LYS A 48 -0.10 7.39 -14.88
CA LYS A 48 -1.34 6.71 -15.26
C LYS A 48 -1.66 5.51 -14.37
N GLY A 49 -1.17 5.58 -13.13
CA GLY A 49 -1.43 4.51 -12.18
C GLY A 49 -0.63 3.25 -12.40
N LYS A 50 0.40 3.29 -13.22
CA LYS A 50 1.13 2.06 -13.56
C LYS A 50 1.83 1.42 -12.38
N THR A 51 2.43 2.22 -11.51
CA THR A 51 3.16 1.68 -10.38
C THR A 51 2.23 1.00 -9.40
N ILE A 52 1.16 1.68 -9.01
CA ILE A 52 0.24 1.09 -8.04
C ILE A 52 -0.46 -0.14 -8.60
N ASN A 53 -0.75 -0.14 -9.91
CA ASN A 53 -1.38 -1.30 -10.52
C ASN A 53 -0.42 -2.48 -10.59
N ALA A 54 0.87 -2.22 -10.80
CA ALA A 54 1.85 -3.29 -10.80
C ALA A 54 1.97 -3.90 -9.40
N ILE A 55 1.98 -3.06 -8.38
CA ILE A 55 2.05 -3.55 -7.00
C ILE A 55 0.82 -4.40 -6.69
N ARG A 56 -0.36 -3.93 -7.09
CA ARG A 56 -1.59 -4.68 -6.88
C ARG A 56 -1.56 -6.03 -7.57
N THR A 57 -1.05 -6.06 -8.79
CA THR A 57 -0.97 -7.32 -9.54
C THR A 57 -0.09 -8.33 -8.83
N LEU A 58 1.06 -7.88 -8.33
CA LEU A 58 1.96 -8.76 -7.60
C LEU A 58 1.32 -9.27 -6.31
N LEU A 59 0.65 -8.39 -5.59
CA LEU A 59 -0.01 -8.79 -4.36
C LEU A 59 -1.11 -9.80 -4.62
N MET A 60 -1.89 -9.60 -5.67
CA MET A 60 -2.94 -10.52 -6.01
C MET A 60 -2.41 -11.89 -6.39
N SER A 61 -1.27 -11.91 -7.07
CA SER A 61 -0.64 -13.18 -7.44
C SER A 61 -0.21 -13.97 -6.21
N VAL A 62 0.40 -13.29 -5.25
CA VAL A 62 0.84 -13.94 -4.02
C VAL A 62 -0.37 -14.37 -3.20
N ALA A 63 -1.37 -13.53 -3.09
CA ALA A 63 -2.56 -13.83 -2.32
C ALA A 63 -3.32 -15.01 -2.90
N SER A 64 -3.46 -15.03 -4.22
CA SER A 64 -4.15 -16.11 -4.89
C SER A 64 -3.51 -17.45 -4.59
N ARG A 65 -2.19 -17.46 -4.53
CA ARG A 65 -1.46 -18.68 -4.22
C ARG A 65 -1.75 -19.19 -2.81
N ASN A 66 -2.14 -18.29 -1.93
CA ASN A 66 -2.44 -18.63 -0.54
C ASN A 66 -3.94 -18.69 -0.28
N GLY A 67 -4.76 -18.63 -1.31
CA GLY A 67 -6.21 -18.73 -1.16
C GLY A 67 -6.83 -17.51 -0.53
N ILE A 68 -6.21 -16.34 -0.69
CA ILE A 68 -6.66 -15.10 -0.06
C ILE A 68 -6.96 -14.08 -1.13
N ARG A 69 -7.93 -13.22 -0.86
CA ARG A 69 -8.17 -12.04 -1.67
C ARG A 69 -7.52 -10.86 -0.98
N VAL A 70 -6.76 -10.09 -1.75
CA VAL A 70 -6.09 -8.93 -1.18
C VAL A 70 -6.51 -7.68 -1.95
N SER A 71 -6.65 -6.58 -1.25
CA SER A 71 -6.77 -5.28 -1.90
C SER A 71 -5.81 -4.32 -1.24
N LEU A 72 -5.30 -3.39 -2.05
CA LEU A 72 -4.37 -2.38 -1.58
C LEU A 72 -5.01 -1.03 -1.79
N GLU A 73 -5.11 -0.26 -0.72
CA GLU A 73 -5.72 1.05 -0.76
C GLU A 73 -4.76 2.08 -0.24
N ILE A 74 -4.65 3.18 -0.95
CA ILE A 74 -3.86 4.31 -0.48
C ILE A 74 -4.78 5.21 0.30
N ILE A 75 -4.42 5.48 1.55
CA ILE A 75 -5.22 6.34 2.39
C ILE A 75 -4.43 7.60 2.69
N GLU A 76 -5.16 8.69 2.88
CA GLU A 76 -4.56 9.92 3.36
C GLU A 76 -4.70 9.92 4.84
N GLU A 77 -3.61 10.13 5.54
CA GLU A 77 -3.69 10.23 6.98
C GLU A 77 -4.47 11.48 7.32
N PRO A 78 -5.47 11.36 8.17
CA PRO A 78 -6.21 12.54 8.58
C PRO A 78 -5.29 13.47 9.33
N LYS A 79 -5.42 14.74 9.03
CA LYS A 79 -4.62 15.72 9.73
C LYS A 79 -5.37 16.14 10.96
N THR A 80 -5.40 15.26 11.89
CA THR A 80 -6.19 15.46 13.08
C THR A 80 -5.77 16.67 13.86
N ALA A 81 -4.52 17.02 13.73
CA ALA A 81 -4.02 18.15 14.49
C ALA A 81 -4.61 19.46 14.08
N GLU A 82 -5.27 19.47 12.96
CA GLU A 82 -5.83 20.68 12.47
C GLU A 82 -7.15 21.04 13.02
N VAL A 83 -7.67 20.21 13.78
CA VAL A 83 -8.98 20.48 14.30
C VAL A 83 -8.96 21.41 15.47
#